data_a55a6ad45b220ea7f04352cca086aa10
#
_entry.id   a55a6ad45b220ea7f04352cca086aa10
#
_cell.length_a   1.000
_cell.length_b   1.000
_cell.length_c   1.000
_cell.angle_alpha   90.00
_cell.angle_beta   90.00
_cell.angle_gamma   90.00
#
_symmetry.space_group_name_H-M   'P 1'
#
loop_
_entity.id
_entity.type
_entity.pdbx_description
1 polymer ?
#
loop_
_entity_poly.entity_id
_entity_poly.type
_entity_poly.pdbx_seq_one_letter_code
_entity_poly.pdbx_strand_id
1 'polypeptide(L)'
;MTINKVRKRKVENELGPHCNMIDFSFQLKPKPPFRLDLTAWALRRRPDNVVDRWDGRTYARVVVIEGRPFEIGVTQTGTLDNPRVQIAVTGPQLSPRLKSTVVSALERMLGLRTDLSDFYSFVRRDKKLWELSQRFLGQKPPRFPDLFEALANGFSCQQLSLSVGIILLSRLATNYGVPFQKGDSTVYSFARPDRLARSEVQALRKLGFSRNKGRFLVELAQKVTQETLDLKRIENLDDKAALKELYQLLGVGRWTAEYALLRGMGRLNVFPGDDVGARNKLKNILNLRKPLNNEGVNRILRRWEPYGGFVYIHLLLDGLSEEGYL
;
A
#
# COMPACT_ATOMS: atom_id res chain seq x y z
N MET A 1 -6.03 19.91 -19.57
CA MET A 1 -5.75 19.61 -18.15
C MET A 1 -5.03 20.82 -17.55
N THR A 2 -5.75 21.68 -16.86
CA THR A 2 -5.28 23.01 -16.46
C THR A 2 -4.63 22.94 -15.08
N ILE A 3 -3.47 23.57 -14.92
CA ILE A 3 -2.82 23.72 -13.60
C ILE A 3 -3.51 24.91 -12.91
N ASN A 4 -4.27 24.64 -11.84
CA ASN A 4 -4.88 25.67 -11.02
C ASN A 4 -3.91 26.11 -9.91
N LYS A 5 -3.37 27.33 -10.06
CA LYS A 5 -2.57 28.10 -9.07
C LYS A 5 -1.35 27.42 -8.47
N VAL A 6 -0.17 27.87 -8.88
CA VAL A 6 1.08 27.70 -8.14
C VAL A 6 1.17 28.81 -7.09
N ARG A 7 1.21 28.48 -5.79
CA ARG A 7 1.51 29.42 -4.70
C ARG A 7 2.92 29.14 -4.17
N LYS A 8 3.76 30.19 -4.11
CA LYS A 8 5.06 30.14 -3.42
C LYS A 8 4.83 30.59 -1.98
N ARG A 9 5.22 29.77 -0.99
CA ARG A 9 5.31 30.15 0.42
C ARG A 9 6.78 30.19 0.83
N LYS A 10 7.19 31.26 1.50
CA LYS A 10 8.46 31.29 2.24
C LYS A 10 8.22 30.64 3.59
N VAL A 11 9.01 29.64 3.92
CA VAL A 11 9.11 29.09 5.28
C VAL A 11 10.54 29.39 5.73
N GLU A 12 10.67 30.24 6.72
CA GLU A 12 11.94 30.46 7.41
C GLU A 12 12.12 29.32 8.42
N ASN A 13 13.09 28.47 8.21
CA ASN A 13 13.51 27.47 9.19
C ASN A 13 15.00 27.14 9.03
N GLU A 14 15.62 26.77 10.14
CA GLU A 14 17.06 26.57 10.43
C GLU A 14 17.80 25.46 9.63
N LEU A 15 17.39 25.12 8.44
CA LEU A 15 18.01 24.12 7.56
C LEU A 15 18.51 24.74 6.26
N GLY A 16 19.60 25.48 6.31
CA GLY A 16 20.35 25.92 5.11
C GLY A 16 19.63 26.93 4.20
N PRO A 17 20.31 27.54 3.19
CA PRO A 17 19.80 28.67 2.43
C PRO A 17 18.54 28.32 1.64
N HIS A 18 17.40 28.97 1.96
CA HIS A 18 16.16 29.16 1.22
C HIS A 18 15.67 28.00 0.32
N CYS A 19 15.13 26.94 0.92
CA CYS A 19 14.32 26.01 0.15
C CYS A 19 12.90 26.59 -0.05
N ASN A 20 12.63 27.19 -1.21
CA ASN A 20 11.29 27.64 -1.56
C ASN A 20 10.38 26.41 -1.69
N MET A 21 9.49 26.20 -0.72
CA MET A 21 8.44 25.19 -0.81
C MET A 21 7.43 25.59 -1.90
N ILE A 22 7.07 24.64 -2.73
CA ILE A 22 6.11 24.84 -3.82
C ILE A 22 4.87 24.02 -3.51
N ASP A 23 3.73 24.69 -3.60
CA ASP A 23 2.42 24.06 -3.56
C ASP A 23 1.80 24.12 -4.95
N PHE A 24 1.43 22.98 -5.49
CA PHE A 24 0.60 22.93 -6.69
C PHE A 24 -0.50 21.87 -6.55
N SER A 25 -1.57 22.07 -7.31
CA SER A 25 -2.68 21.14 -7.28
C SER A 25 -3.23 20.86 -8.68
N PHE A 26 -3.82 19.68 -8.82
CA PHE A 26 -4.48 19.24 -10.04
C PHE A 26 -5.56 18.21 -9.72
N GLN A 27 -6.40 17.92 -10.72
CA GLN A 27 -7.45 16.91 -10.57
C GLN A 27 -7.16 15.69 -11.41
N LEU A 28 -7.57 14.52 -10.87
CA LEU A 28 -7.66 13.27 -11.62
C LEU A 28 -9.10 12.76 -11.58
N LYS A 29 -9.45 11.98 -12.60
CA LYS A 29 -10.75 11.31 -12.70
C LYS A 29 -10.55 9.80 -12.59
N PRO A 30 -10.81 9.20 -11.42
CA PRO A 30 -10.80 7.75 -11.27
C PRO A 30 -11.83 7.07 -12.15
N LYS A 31 -11.63 5.81 -12.49
CA LYS A 31 -12.68 4.96 -13.06
C LYS A 31 -13.78 4.73 -12.01
N PRO A 32 -15.08 4.96 -12.36
CA PRO A 32 -16.18 4.69 -11.44
C PRO A 32 -16.38 3.15 -11.25
N PRO A 33 -17.08 2.72 -10.19
CA PRO A 33 -17.32 3.47 -8.97
C PRO A 33 -16.02 3.67 -8.17
N PHE A 34 -15.90 4.76 -7.39
CA PHE A 34 -14.71 5.03 -6.58
C PHE A 34 -15.03 5.64 -5.23
N ARG A 35 -14.44 5.07 -4.17
CA ARG A 35 -14.46 5.59 -2.81
C ARG A 35 -13.03 5.67 -2.26
N LEU A 36 -12.57 6.91 -2.02
CA LEU A 36 -11.23 7.17 -1.52
C LEU A 36 -11.04 6.68 -0.09
N ASP A 37 -12.03 6.87 0.79
CA ASP A 37 -11.99 6.45 2.17
C ASP A 37 -11.70 4.95 2.32
N LEU A 38 -12.45 4.10 1.63
CA LEU A 38 -12.25 2.66 1.65
C LEU A 38 -10.88 2.26 1.11
N THR A 39 -10.45 2.90 0.01
CA THR A 39 -9.15 2.63 -0.61
C THR A 39 -7.99 3.09 0.27
N ALA A 40 -8.13 4.25 0.92
CA ALA A 40 -7.15 4.78 1.87
C ALA A 40 -7.01 3.86 3.10
N TRP A 41 -8.13 3.40 3.65
CA TRP A 41 -8.09 2.47 4.79
C TRP A 41 -7.47 1.12 4.42
N ALA A 42 -7.70 0.60 3.22
CA ALA A 42 -7.04 -0.62 2.75
C ALA A 42 -5.51 -0.46 2.56
N LEU A 43 -4.98 0.78 2.43
CA LEU A 43 -3.55 1.08 2.51
C LEU A 43 -3.11 1.27 3.95
N ARG A 44 -3.79 2.14 4.69
CA ARG A 44 -3.47 2.52 6.05
C ARG A 44 -3.55 1.36 7.03
N ARG A 45 -4.61 0.57 6.96
CA ARG A 45 -4.90 -0.65 7.72
C ARG A 45 -5.05 -0.47 9.24
N ARG A 46 -4.40 0.53 9.84
CA ARG A 46 -4.48 0.87 11.28
C ARG A 46 -4.26 2.38 11.48
N PRO A 47 -4.86 2.98 12.53
CA PRO A 47 -4.68 4.40 12.84
C PRO A 47 -3.23 4.81 13.08
N ASP A 48 -2.42 3.91 13.61
CA ASP A 48 -1.00 4.14 13.95
C ASP A 48 -0.06 4.12 12.75
N ASN A 49 -0.57 3.93 11.52
CA ASN A 49 0.25 4.00 10.32
C ASN A 49 0.66 5.46 10.05
N VAL A 50 1.95 5.75 10.20
CA VAL A 50 2.51 7.11 10.01
C VAL A 50 2.83 7.41 8.54
N VAL A 51 2.88 6.38 7.68
CA VAL A 51 3.19 6.52 6.25
C VAL A 51 1.92 6.84 5.47
N ASP A 52 0.91 5.97 5.57
CA ASP A 52 -0.39 6.16 4.92
C ASP A 52 -1.34 6.82 5.92
N ARG A 53 -1.54 8.12 5.77
CA ARG A 53 -2.33 8.95 6.71
C ARG A 53 -3.70 9.24 6.14
N TRP A 54 -4.70 9.23 7.02
CA TRP A 54 -6.08 9.55 6.70
C TRP A 54 -6.70 10.36 7.84
N ASP A 55 -7.22 11.54 7.55
CA ASP A 55 -7.82 12.45 8.53
C ASP A 55 -9.36 12.46 8.52
N GLY A 56 -9.99 11.50 7.85
CA GLY A 56 -11.43 11.45 7.62
C GLY A 56 -11.85 12.04 6.27
N ARG A 57 -11.00 12.80 5.60
CA ARG A 57 -11.29 13.47 4.33
C ARG A 57 -10.15 13.35 3.31
N THR A 58 -8.93 13.45 3.76
CA THR A 58 -7.74 13.50 2.92
C THR A 58 -6.82 12.33 3.21
N TYR A 59 -6.50 11.57 2.19
CA TYR A 59 -5.37 10.64 2.22
C TYR A 59 -4.09 11.41 1.97
N ALA A 60 -3.09 11.22 2.81
CA ALA A 60 -1.80 11.91 2.67
C ALA A 60 -0.62 10.93 2.85
N ARG A 61 0.44 11.17 2.07
CA ARG A 61 1.67 10.39 2.12
C ARG A 61 2.85 11.22 1.66
N VAL A 62 4.03 10.97 2.25
CA VAL A 62 5.30 11.50 1.74
C VAL A 62 5.89 10.49 0.76
N VAL A 63 6.21 10.96 -0.44
CA VAL A 63 6.94 10.21 -1.47
C VAL A 63 8.29 10.85 -1.73
N VAL A 64 9.28 10.07 -2.15
CA VAL A 64 10.60 10.58 -2.51
C VAL A 64 10.76 10.50 -4.02
N ILE A 65 10.94 11.65 -4.66
CA ILE A 65 11.11 11.78 -6.11
C ILE A 65 12.43 12.49 -6.36
N GLU A 66 13.31 11.88 -7.15
CA GLU A 66 14.65 12.42 -7.44
C GLU A 66 15.43 12.76 -6.15
N GLY A 67 15.33 11.88 -5.14
CA GLY A 67 15.98 12.03 -3.83
C GLY A 67 15.34 13.05 -2.88
N ARG A 68 14.30 13.77 -3.28
CA ARG A 68 13.62 14.82 -2.50
C ARG A 68 12.25 14.38 -2.00
N PRO A 69 11.87 14.73 -0.76
CA PRO A 69 10.55 14.38 -0.23
C PRO A 69 9.47 15.36 -0.72
N PHE A 70 8.31 14.82 -1.08
CA PHE A 70 7.11 15.55 -1.42
C PHE A 70 5.93 15.00 -0.62
N GLU A 71 5.16 15.85 0.02
CA GLU A 71 3.89 15.44 0.58
C GLU A 71 2.81 15.49 -0.50
N ILE A 72 2.08 14.40 -0.66
CA ILE A 72 0.94 14.29 -1.55
C ILE A 72 -0.32 14.13 -0.71
N GLY A 73 -1.28 15.05 -0.90
CA GLY A 73 -2.63 14.97 -0.35
C GLY A 73 -3.64 14.63 -1.45
N VAL A 74 -4.56 13.72 -1.18
CA VAL A 74 -5.62 13.30 -2.09
C VAL A 74 -6.96 13.47 -1.38
N THR A 75 -7.88 14.24 -1.99
CA THR A 75 -9.23 14.47 -1.47
C THR A 75 -10.26 14.15 -2.55
N GLN A 76 -11.26 13.33 -2.24
CA GLN A 76 -12.34 13.08 -3.16
C GLN A 76 -13.33 14.26 -3.18
N THR A 77 -13.65 14.75 -4.39
CA THR A 77 -14.56 15.90 -4.60
C THR A 77 -15.76 15.55 -5.47
N GLY A 78 -15.73 14.40 -6.15
CA GLY A 78 -16.84 13.87 -6.94
C GLY A 78 -17.65 12.82 -6.19
N THR A 79 -18.72 12.34 -6.82
CA THR A 79 -19.58 11.27 -6.32
C THR A 79 -18.97 9.88 -6.59
N LEU A 80 -19.62 8.84 -6.09
CA LEU A 80 -19.26 7.43 -6.35
C LEU A 80 -19.17 7.14 -7.86
N ASP A 81 -20.17 7.59 -8.64
CA ASP A 81 -20.33 7.27 -10.06
C ASP A 81 -19.73 8.32 -11.00
N ASN A 82 -19.42 9.51 -10.50
CA ASN A 82 -18.65 10.53 -11.20
C ASN A 82 -17.48 11.02 -10.35
N PRO A 83 -16.52 10.12 -10.05
CA PRO A 83 -15.47 10.41 -9.10
C PRO A 83 -14.48 11.42 -9.66
N ARG A 84 -14.09 12.35 -8.80
CA ARG A 84 -12.99 13.28 -8.99
C ARG A 84 -12.15 13.31 -7.73
N VAL A 85 -10.84 13.38 -7.87
CA VAL A 85 -9.93 13.57 -6.76
C VAL A 85 -9.08 14.82 -7.02
N GLN A 86 -9.02 15.67 -6.01
CA GLN A 86 -8.11 16.80 -5.94
C GLN A 86 -6.79 16.33 -5.37
N ILE A 87 -5.71 16.54 -6.08
CA ILE A 87 -4.34 16.22 -5.66
C ILE A 87 -3.69 17.54 -5.26
N ALA A 88 -3.13 17.58 -4.06
CA ALA A 88 -2.25 18.65 -3.58
C ALA A 88 -0.84 18.07 -3.41
N VAL A 89 0.17 18.76 -3.92
CA VAL A 89 1.57 18.37 -3.80
C VAL A 89 2.35 19.52 -3.23
N THR A 90 3.05 19.26 -2.11
CA THR A 90 3.93 20.20 -1.43
C THR A 90 5.35 19.66 -1.42
N GLY A 91 6.33 20.47 -1.80
CA GLY A 91 7.73 20.05 -1.81
C GLY A 91 8.72 21.12 -2.25
N PRO A 92 10.02 20.77 -2.31
CA PRO A 92 11.08 21.79 -2.42
C PRO A 92 11.20 22.44 -3.79
N GLN A 93 10.85 21.75 -4.88
CA GLN A 93 10.99 22.29 -6.23
C GLN A 93 10.19 21.48 -7.25
N LEU A 94 9.61 22.18 -8.26
CA LEU A 94 8.99 21.53 -9.41
C LEU A 94 10.08 21.01 -10.37
N SER A 95 9.99 19.72 -10.74
CA SER A 95 10.64 19.21 -11.95
C SER A 95 9.59 18.98 -13.03
N PRO A 96 9.95 19.02 -14.33
CA PRO A 96 9.02 18.72 -15.42
C PRO A 96 8.35 17.34 -15.29
N ARG A 97 9.04 16.40 -14.66
CA ARG A 97 8.56 15.02 -14.45
C ARG A 97 7.76 14.82 -13.16
N LEU A 98 7.79 15.77 -12.23
CA LEU A 98 7.16 15.61 -10.92
C LEU A 98 5.68 15.23 -11.02
N LYS A 99 4.92 15.97 -11.84
CA LYS A 99 3.48 15.72 -12.00
C LYS A 99 3.21 14.33 -12.55
N SER A 100 3.90 13.91 -13.61
CA SER A 100 3.71 12.58 -14.22
C SER A 100 4.09 11.46 -13.24
N THR A 101 5.17 11.63 -12.49
CA THR A 101 5.60 10.67 -11.46
C THR A 101 4.55 10.55 -10.34
N VAL A 102 4.02 11.68 -9.85
CA VAL A 102 2.94 11.69 -8.84
C VAL A 102 1.68 11.01 -9.39
N VAL A 103 1.28 11.31 -10.62
CA VAL A 103 0.11 10.67 -11.27
C VAL A 103 0.30 9.15 -11.34
N SER A 104 1.43 8.67 -11.85
CA SER A 104 1.71 7.24 -11.96
C SER A 104 1.72 6.55 -10.60
N ALA A 105 2.32 7.18 -9.58
CA ALA A 105 2.33 6.65 -8.22
C ALA A 105 0.90 6.53 -7.64
N LEU A 106 0.06 7.56 -7.80
CA LEU A 106 -1.31 7.55 -7.31
C LEU A 106 -2.21 6.57 -8.09
N GLU A 107 -2.07 6.49 -9.42
CA GLU A 107 -2.77 5.50 -10.23
C GLU A 107 -2.45 4.07 -9.78
N ARG A 108 -1.17 3.79 -9.47
CA ARG A 108 -0.74 2.51 -8.91
C ARG A 108 -1.29 2.29 -7.51
N MET A 109 -1.06 3.24 -6.60
CA MET A 109 -1.35 3.06 -5.18
C MET A 109 -2.86 3.02 -4.89
N LEU A 110 -3.64 3.86 -5.53
CA LEU A 110 -5.07 3.99 -5.29
C LEU A 110 -5.94 3.26 -6.34
N GLY A 111 -5.32 2.55 -7.31
CA GLY A 111 -6.04 1.82 -8.33
C GLY A 111 -6.95 2.70 -9.20
N LEU A 112 -6.60 3.99 -9.43
CA LEU A 112 -7.49 4.97 -10.05
C LEU A 112 -7.95 4.59 -11.46
N ARG A 113 -7.18 3.76 -12.18
CA ARG A 113 -7.49 3.29 -13.53
C ARG A 113 -8.16 1.92 -13.57
N THR A 114 -8.27 1.25 -12.41
CA THR A 114 -8.86 -0.09 -12.36
C THR A 114 -10.35 -0.05 -12.67
N ASP A 115 -10.75 -0.73 -13.73
CA ASP A 115 -12.14 -0.99 -14.05
C ASP A 115 -12.62 -2.22 -13.27
N LEU A 116 -13.72 -2.10 -12.56
CA LEU A 116 -14.32 -3.16 -11.75
C LEU A 116 -15.65 -3.66 -12.29
N SER A 117 -16.03 -3.26 -13.50
CA SER A 117 -17.32 -3.64 -14.12
C SER A 117 -17.49 -5.16 -14.19
N ASP A 118 -16.43 -5.87 -14.62
CA ASP A 118 -16.42 -7.32 -14.72
C ASP A 118 -16.52 -7.98 -13.34
N PHE A 119 -15.81 -7.44 -12.34
CA PHE A 119 -15.92 -7.92 -10.97
C PHE A 119 -17.35 -7.77 -10.44
N TYR A 120 -17.97 -6.59 -10.58
CA TYR A 120 -19.33 -6.38 -10.09
C TYR A 120 -20.37 -7.21 -10.86
N SER A 121 -20.15 -7.46 -12.14
CA SER A 121 -20.99 -8.38 -12.93
C SER A 121 -20.84 -9.84 -12.45
N PHE A 122 -19.62 -10.24 -12.14
CA PHE A 122 -19.30 -11.58 -11.65
C PHE A 122 -19.92 -11.86 -10.26
N VAL A 123 -19.76 -10.94 -9.30
CA VAL A 123 -20.15 -11.16 -7.90
C VAL A 123 -21.68 -11.26 -7.72
N ARG A 124 -22.48 -10.75 -8.65
CA ARG A 124 -23.94 -10.88 -8.65
C ARG A 124 -24.41 -12.35 -8.67
N ARG A 125 -23.54 -13.26 -9.11
CA ARG A 125 -23.84 -14.70 -9.20
C ARG A 125 -23.66 -15.44 -7.86
N ASP A 126 -23.00 -14.81 -6.88
CA ASP A 126 -22.74 -15.39 -5.56
C ASP A 126 -23.28 -14.42 -4.48
N LYS A 127 -24.37 -14.83 -3.81
CA LYS A 127 -25.05 -13.98 -2.82
C LYS A 127 -24.10 -13.45 -1.73
N LYS A 128 -23.20 -14.30 -1.20
CA LYS A 128 -22.28 -13.91 -0.12
C LYS A 128 -21.23 -12.91 -0.60
N LEU A 129 -20.70 -13.15 -1.77
CA LEU A 129 -19.71 -12.24 -2.36
C LEU A 129 -20.37 -10.91 -2.80
N TRP A 130 -21.62 -10.97 -3.28
CA TRP A 130 -22.42 -9.80 -3.59
C TRP A 130 -22.65 -8.93 -2.34
N GLU A 131 -23.16 -9.51 -1.25
CA GLU A 131 -23.38 -8.81 0.02
C GLU A 131 -22.10 -8.13 0.52
N LEU A 132 -20.97 -8.84 0.50
CA LEU A 132 -19.66 -8.29 0.88
C LEU A 132 -19.24 -7.14 -0.04
N SER A 133 -19.36 -7.31 -1.36
CA SER A 133 -18.94 -6.31 -2.34
C SER A 133 -19.78 -5.04 -2.28
N GLN A 134 -21.07 -5.14 -1.95
CA GLN A 134 -21.96 -3.98 -1.82
C GLN A 134 -21.62 -3.12 -0.60
N ARG A 135 -21.18 -3.72 0.51
CA ARG A 135 -20.73 -2.97 1.69
C ARG A 135 -19.54 -2.08 1.38
N PHE A 136 -18.69 -2.48 0.45
CA PHE A 136 -17.46 -1.77 0.08
C PHE A 136 -17.47 -1.32 -1.39
N LEU A 137 -18.65 -1.03 -1.92
CA LEU A 137 -18.81 -0.56 -3.30
C LEU A 137 -17.94 0.68 -3.57
N GLY A 138 -17.16 0.64 -4.64
CA GLY A 138 -16.26 1.72 -5.03
C GLY A 138 -14.85 1.64 -4.43
N GLN A 139 -14.57 0.65 -3.56
CA GLN A 139 -13.21 0.37 -3.14
C GLN A 139 -12.37 -0.10 -4.33
N LYS A 140 -11.18 0.45 -4.50
CA LYS A 140 -10.21 0.00 -5.50
C LYS A 140 -9.15 -0.87 -4.85
N PRO A 141 -8.55 -1.85 -5.59
CA PRO A 141 -7.47 -2.67 -5.06
C PRO A 141 -6.19 -1.84 -4.92
N PRO A 142 -5.81 -1.41 -3.70
CA PRO A 142 -4.64 -0.57 -3.53
C PRO A 142 -3.37 -1.40 -3.55
N ARG A 143 -2.30 -0.79 -4.05
CA ARG A 143 -0.97 -1.39 -4.13
C ARG A 143 0.05 -0.53 -3.39
N PHE A 144 1.13 -1.14 -2.93
CA PHE A 144 2.29 -0.36 -2.49
C PHE A 144 2.99 0.31 -3.68
N PRO A 145 3.73 1.41 -3.45
CA PRO A 145 4.41 2.14 -4.52
C PRO A 145 5.35 1.27 -5.34
N ASP A 146 6.00 0.31 -4.70
CA ASP A 146 6.93 -0.62 -5.31
C ASP A 146 6.96 -1.98 -4.59
N LEU A 147 7.68 -2.93 -5.17
CA LEU A 147 7.82 -4.27 -4.63
C LEU A 147 8.72 -4.32 -3.38
N PHE A 148 9.66 -3.37 -3.22
CA PHE A 148 10.46 -3.27 -2.00
C PHE A 148 9.58 -3.00 -0.78
N GLU A 149 8.70 -2.01 -0.89
CA GLU A 149 7.77 -1.69 0.20
C GLU A 149 6.80 -2.85 0.47
N ALA A 150 6.32 -3.53 -0.58
CA ALA A 150 5.45 -4.70 -0.43
C ALA A 150 6.14 -5.84 0.36
N LEU A 151 7.40 -6.15 0.05
CA LEU A 151 8.19 -7.17 0.74
C LEU A 151 8.51 -6.75 2.18
N ALA A 152 8.90 -5.49 2.39
CA ALA A 152 9.17 -4.96 3.74
C ALA A 152 7.90 -5.00 4.62
N ASN A 153 6.74 -4.72 4.05
CA ASN A 153 5.44 -4.90 4.72
C ASN A 153 5.20 -6.38 5.05
N GLY A 154 5.44 -7.28 4.11
CA GLY A 154 5.35 -8.72 4.33
C GLY A 154 6.22 -9.16 5.51
N PHE A 155 7.52 -8.88 5.49
CA PHE A 155 8.45 -9.23 6.58
C PHE A 155 8.02 -8.66 7.93
N SER A 156 7.55 -7.42 7.97
CA SER A 156 7.13 -6.78 9.22
C SER A 156 5.88 -7.43 9.82
N CYS A 157 4.94 -7.87 8.98
CA CYS A 157 3.66 -8.43 9.41
C CYS A 157 3.66 -9.95 9.61
N GLN A 158 4.68 -10.69 9.12
CA GLN A 158 4.76 -12.14 9.29
C GLN A 158 4.58 -12.56 10.75
N GLN A 159 3.70 -13.55 11.03
CA GLN A 159 3.51 -14.17 12.35
C GLN A 159 3.23 -13.16 13.48
N LEU A 160 2.64 -12.02 13.16
CA LEU A 160 2.26 -10.99 14.12
C LEU A 160 0.81 -10.56 13.85
N SER A 161 0.19 -9.91 14.86
CA SER A 161 -1.05 -9.18 14.60
C SER A 161 -0.79 -8.01 13.65
N LEU A 162 -1.81 -7.61 12.88
CA LEU A 162 -1.69 -6.48 11.96
C LEU A 162 -1.26 -5.20 12.68
N SER A 163 -1.78 -4.95 13.89
CA SER A 163 -1.43 -3.77 14.69
C SER A 163 0.05 -3.73 15.04
N VAL A 164 0.62 -4.85 15.51
CA VAL A 164 2.08 -4.94 15.80
C VAL A 164 2.90 -4.74 14.52
N GLY A 165 2.48 -5.35 13.41
CA GLY A 165 3.15 -5.17 12.12
C GLY A 165 3.18 -3.70 11.67
N ILE A 166 2.07 -2.96 11.82
CA ILE A 166 1.99 -1.53 11.49
C ILE A 166 2.86 -0.66 12.41
N ILE A 167 2.90 -0.96 13.71
CA ILE A 167 3.81 -0.27 14.65
C ILE A 167 5.28 -0.45 14.20
N LEU A 168 5.67 -1.66 13.82
CA LEU A 168 7.03 -1.93 13.32
C LEU A 168 7.32 -1.16 12.03
N LEU A 169 6.38 -1.12 11.09
CA LEU A 169 6.50 -0.34 9.85
C LEU A 169 6.60 1.16 10.11
N SER A 170 5.83 1.67 11.06
CA SER A 170 5.88 3.08 11.47
C SER A 170 7.25 3.43 12.06
N ARG A 171 7.80 2.58 12.94
CA ARG A 171 9.16 2.73 13.47
C ARG A 171 10.23 2.64 12.37
N LEU A 172 10.04 1.73 11.41
CA LEU A 172 10.95 1.63 10.25
C LEU A 172 10.94 2.92 9.43
N ALA A 173 9.76 3.48 9.15
CA ALA A 173 9.61 4.73 8.41
C ALA A 173 10.24 5.92 9.15
N THR A 174 10.01 6.07 10.45
CA THR A 174 10.58 7.18 11.24
C THR A 174 12.10 7.14 11.34
N ASN A 175 12.71 5.93 11.28
CA ASN A 175 14.16 5.79 11.39
C ASN A 175 14.89 5.76 10.04
N TYR A 176 14.26 5.25 8.98
CA TYR A 176 14.90 5.05 7.68
C TYR A 176 14.18 5.76 6.51
N GLY A 177 13.06 6.40 6.77
CA GLY A 177 12.38 7.26 5.81
C GLY A 177 13.03 8.65 5.69
N VAL A 178 12.57 9.44 4.73
CA VAL A 178 12.98 10.84 4.58
C VAL A 178 11.98 11.71 5.34
N PRO A 179 12.44 12.54 6.28
CA PRO A 179 11.58 13.47 6.99
C PRO A 179 11.08 14.57 6.05
N PHE A 180 9.85 15.02 6.29
CA PHE A 180 9.22 16.15 5.63
C PHE A 180 8.56 17.03 6.70
N GLN A 181 8.94 18.29 6.77
CA GLN A 181 8.38 19.23 7.73
C GLN A 181 7.00 19.71 7.27
N LYS A 182 5.99 19.53 8.10
CA LYS A 182 4.62 19.95 7.88
C LYS A 182 4.13 20.83 9.04
N GLY A 183 4.28 22.14 8.91
CA GLY A 183 4.08 23.04 10.05
C GLY A 183 5.01 22.65 11.20
N ASP A 184 4.47 22.51 12.40
CA ASP A 184 5.23 22.11 13.59
C ASP A 184 5.46 20.61 13.73
N SER A 185 4.95 19.79 12.80
CA SER A 185 5.08 18.33 12.83
C SER A 185 6.00 17.81 11.74
N THR A 186 6.70 16.71 12.02
CA THR A 186 7.49 15.98 11.03
C THR A 186 6.77 14.71 10.62
N VAL A 187 6.58 14.53 9.32
CA VAL A 187 6.05 13.30 8.72
C VAL A 187 7.14 12.63 7.87
N TYR A 188 6.99 11.35 7.58
CA TYR A 188 8.06 10.56 6.99
C TYR A 188 7.59 9.82 5.74
N SER A 189 8.48 9.70 4.75
CA SER A 189 8.30 8.71 3.69
C SER A 189 8.43 7.29 4.27
N PHE A 190 8.07 6.28 3.49
CA PHE A 190 8.48 4.92 3.83
C PHE A 190 10.01 4.79 3.87
N ALA A 191 10.51 3.75 4.56
CA ALA A 191 11.95 3.47 4.67
C ALA A 191 12.60 3.32 3.29
N ARG A 192 13.76 3.96 3.11
CA ARG A 192 14.52 3.89 1.86
C ARG A 192 15.50 2.73 1.87
N PRO A 193 15.62 1.98 0.74
CA PRO A 193 16.59 0.89 0.63
C PRO A 193 18.02 1.34 0.93
N ASP A 194 18.47 2.49 0.39
CA ASP A 194 19.83 3.01 0.56
C ASP A 194 20.18 3.37 2.01
N ARG A 195 19.20 3.80 2.81
CA ARG A 195 19.37 4.06 4.25
C ARG A 195 19.37 2.76 5.05
N LEU A 196 18.44 1.87 4.75
CA LEU A 196 18.28 0.59 5.45
C LEU A 196 19.44 -0.38 5.16
N ALA A 197 20.01 -0.35 3.95
CA ALA A 197 21.16 -1.18 3.56
C ALA A 197 22.43 -0.92 4.39
N ARG A 198 22.56 0.31 4.94
CA ARG A 198 23.67 0.70 5.81
C ARG A 198 23.44 0.36 7.28
N SER A 199 22.29 -0.19 7.62
CA SER A 199 21.93 -0.50 9.00
C SER A 199 22.43 -1.87 9.41
N GLU A 200 22.66 -2.00 10.72
CA GLU A 200 22.93 -3.28 11.34
C GLU A 200 21.64 -3.94 11.83
N VAL A 201 21.59 -5.27 11.83
CA VAL A 201 20.46 -6.04 12.36
C VAL A 201 20.13 -5.65 13.80
N GLN A 202 21.15 -5.31 14.60
CA GLN A 202 20.97 -4.89 16.01
C GLN A 202 20.18 -3.57 16.13
N ALA A 203 20.34 -2.64 15.19
CA ALA A 203 19.56 -1.40 15.17
C ALA A 203 18.06 -1.70 14.94
N LEU A 204 17.73 -2.61 14.02
CA LEU A 204 16.33 -3.03 13.80
C LEU A 204 15.76 -3.77 15.01
N ARG A 205 16.58 -4.55 15.74
CA ARG A 205 16.15 -5.17 16.99
C ARG A 205 15.72 -4.15 18.05
N LYS A 206 16.43 -3.02 18.17
CA LYS A 206 16.04 -1.91 19.07
C LYS A 206 14.69 -1.30 18.68
N LEU A 207 14.30 -1.40 17.41
CA LEU A 207 12.97 -0.99 16.93
C LEU A 207 11.88 -2.04 17.20
N GLY A 208 12.23 -3.22 17.72
CA GLY A 208 11.28 -4.28 18.05
C GLY A 208 11.20 -5.42 17.02
N PHE A 209 12.02 -5.41 15.97
CA PHE A 209 12.08 -6.52 15.02
C PHE A 209 12.78 -7.75 15.63
N SER A 210 12.35 -8.95 15.27
CA SER A 210 13.14 -10.15 15.56
C SER A 210 14.46 -10.12 14.77
N ARG A 211 15.46 -10.89 15.24
CA ARG A 211 16.76 -10.99 14.54
C ARG A 211 16.58 -11.38 13.05
N ASN A 212 15.72 -12.35 12.79
CA ASN A 212 15.49 -12.83 11.42
C ASN A 212 14.82 -11.75 10.55
N LYS A 213 13.76 -11.10 11.05
CA LYS A 213 13.10 -10.02 10.29
C LYS A 213 14.04 -8.85 10.01
N GLY A 214 14.87 -8.47 11.00
CA GLY A 214 15.89 -7.44 10.80
C GLY A 214 16.90 -7.86 9.71
N ARG A 215 17.35 -9.12 9.72
CA ARG A 215 18.24 -9.66 8.68
C ARG A 215 17.57 -9.63 7.30
N PHE A 216 16.31 -10.06 7.17
CA PHE A 216 15.58 -10.07 5.90
C PHE A 216 15.47 -8.66 5.30
N LEU A 217 15.14 -7.67 6.13
CA LEU A 217 15.01 -6.28 5.72
C LEU A 217 16.34 -5.68 5.26
N VAL A 218 17.41 -5.88 6.02
CA VAL A 218 18.74 -5.36 5.68
C VAL A 218 19.27 -6.02 4.42
N GLU A 219 19.17 -7.35 4.29
CA GLU A 219 19.64 -8.08 3.11
C GLU A 219 18.86 -7.69 1.85
N LEU A 220 17.53 -7.57 1.93
CA LEU A 220 16.71 -7.08 0.82
C LEU A 220 17.16 -5.69 0.37
N ALA A 221 17.36 -4.78 1.34
CA ALA A 221 17.80 -3.41 1.06
C ALA A 221 19.20 -3.37 0.43
N GLN A 222 20.13 -4.18 0.92
CA GLN A 222 21.48 -4.30 0.36
C GLN A 222 21.44 -4.80 -1.09
N LYS A 223 20.71 -5.88 -1.37
CA LYS A 223 20.59 -6.42 -2.73
C LYS A 223 20.00 -5.41 -3.72
N VAL A 224 18.99 -4.66 -3.29
CA VAL A 224 18.37 -3.60 -4.12
C VAL A 224 19.36 -2.45 -4.36
N THR A 225 20.07 -2.00 -3.30
CA THR A 225 20.99 -0.86 -3.40
C THR A 225 22.26 -1.21 -4.20
N GLN A 226 22.71 -2.47 -4.13
CA GLN A 226 23.85 -3.00 -4.89
C GLN A 226 23.47 -3.42 -6.32
N GLU A 227 22.20 -3.24 -6.73
CA GLU A 227 21.66 -3.63 -8.03
C GLU A 227 21.82 -5.13 -8.36
N THR A 228 22.05 -5.98 -7.34
CA THR A 228 22.09 -7.43 -7.47
C THR A 228 20.70 -8.08 -7.51
N LEU A 229 19.65 -7.29 -7.21
CA LEU A 229 18.26 -7.67 -7.28
C LEU A 229 17.43 -6.61 -8.00
N ASP A 230 16.96 -6.94 -9.20
CA ASP A 230 16.08 -6.06 -9.97
C ASP A 230 14.61 -6.39 -9.69
N LEU A 231 14.03 -5.67 -8.73
CA LEU A 231 12.62 -5.81 -8.36
C LEU A 231 11.67 -5.37 -9.48
N LYS A 232 12.07 -4.41 -10.34
CA LYS A 232 11.25 -3.99 -11.48
C LYS A 232 11.16 -5.08 -12.54
N ARG A 233 12.25 -5.81 -12.77
CA ARG A 233 12.23 -7.00 -13.63
C ARG A 233 11.25 -8.03 -13.10
N ILE A 234 11.28 -8.32 -11.79
CA ILE A 234 10.36 -9.29 -11.15
C ILE A 234 8.91 -8.85 -11.33
N GLU A 235 8.59 -7.57 -11.17
CA GLU A 235 7.23 -7.04 -11.36
C GLU A 235 6.66 -7.29 -12.76
N ASN A 236 7.51 -7.41 -13.79
CA ASN A 236 7.11 -7.64 -15.17
C ASN A 236 7.02 -9.13 -15.57
N LEU A 237 7.38 -10.06 -14.67
CA LEU A 237 7.24 -11.49 -14.88
C LEU A 237 5.77 -11.94 -14.75
N ASP A 238 5.46 -13.10 -15.33
CA ASP A 238 4.22 -13.80 -15.01
C ASP A 238 4.23 -14.30 -13.54
N ASP A 239 3.07 -14.72 -13.03
CA ASP A 239 2.93 -15.11 -11.63
C ASP A 239 3.84 -16.26 -11.22
N LYS A 240 4.01 -17.27 -12.09
CA LYS A 240 4.83 -18.45 -11.82
C LYS A 240 6.32 -18.10 -11.78
N ALA A 241 6.78 -17.32 -12.73
CA ALA A 241 8.17 -16.86 -12.80
C ALA A 241 8.47 -15.89 -11.63
N ALA A 242 7.54 -14.97 -11.33
CA ALA A 242 7.69 -14.05 -10.19
C ALA A 242 7.76 -14.81 -8.86
N LEU A 243 6.90 -15.80 -8.62
CA LEU A 243 6.96 -16.65 -7.42
C LEU A 243 8.30 -17.35 -7.30
N LYS A 244 8.83 -17.91 -8.40
CA LYS A 244 10.14 -18.59 -8.40
C LYS A 244 11.26 -17.64 -7.97
N GLU A 245 11.28 -16.41 -8.46
CA GLU A 245 12.28 -15.39 -8.10
C GLU A 245 12.10 -14.95 -6.64
N LEU A 246 10.85 -14.69 -6.21
CA LEU A 246 10.55 -14.26 -4.86
C LEU A 246 10.95 -15.30 -3.81
N TYR A 247 10.78 -16.59 -4.07
CA TYR A 247 11.20 -17.67 -3.16
C TYR A 247 12.73 -17.76 -2.98
N GLN A 248 13.53 -17.17 -3.85
CA GLN A 248 15.00 -17.11 -3.68
C GLN A 248 15.41 -16.03 -2.66
N LEU A 249 14.49 -15.14 -2.26
CA LEU A 249 14.78 -14.09 -1.31
C LEU A 249 14.72 -14.63 0.11
N LEU A 250 15.70 -14.27 0.93
CA LEU A 250 15.75 -14.67 2.31
C LEU A 250 14.50 -14.20 3.07
N GLY A 251 13.83 -15.12 3.74
CA GLY A 251 12.62 -14.86 4.53
C GLY A 251 11.32 -14.77 3.74
N VAL A 252 11.35 -14.96 2.44
CA VAL A 252 10.16 -15.02 1.61
C VAL A 252 9.62 -16.45 1.58
N GLY A 253 8.59 -16.71 2.39
CA GLY A 253 7.76 -17.89 2.31
C GLY A 253 6.54 -17.66 1.42
N ARG A 254 5.66 -18.67 1.34
CA ARG A 254 4.47 -18.66 0.50
C ARG A 254 3.59 -17.42 0.75
N TRP A 255 3.20 -17.17 1.99
CA TRP A 255 2.37 -16.02 2.34
C TRP A 255 2.99 -14.68 1.89
N THR A 256 4.29 -14.50 2.13
CA THR A 256 4.98 -13.25 1.74
C THR A 256 5.04 -13.08 0.23
N ALA A 257 5.30 -14.15 -0.51
CA ALA A 257 5.32 -14.12 -1.98
C ALA A 257 3.93 -13.81 -2.56
N GLU A 258 2.88 -14.50 -2.08
CA GLU A 258 1.49 -14.26 -2.49
C GLU A 258 1.04 -12.82 -2.11
N TYR A 259 1.44 -12.34 -0.93
CA TYR A 259 1.16 -10.96 -0.50
C TYR A 259 1.88 -9.93 -1.38
N ALA A 260 3.14 -10.19 -1.76
CA ALA A 260 3.89 -9.33 -2.67
C ALA A 260 3.29 -9.32 -4.09
N LEU A 261 2.82 -10.46 -4.60
CA LEU A 261 2.06 -10.53 -5.86
C LEU A 261 0.79 -9.67 -5.80
N LEU A 262 -0.01 -9.81 -4.74
CA LEU A 262 -1.25 -9.06 -4.60
C LEU A 262 -0.99 -7.57 -4.36
N ARG A 263 -0.22 -7.23 -3.31
CA ARG A 263 -0.11 -5.86 -2.81
C ARG A 263 1.01 -5.06 -3.47
N GLY A 264 2.03 -5.73 -4.00
CA GLY A 264 3.13 -5.12 -4.75
C GLY A 264 2.85 -5.08 -6.25
N MET A 265 2.52 -6.22 -6.84
CA MET A 265 2.38 -6.35 -8.29
C MET A 265 0.93 -6.15 -8.77
N GLY A 266 -0.08 -6.25 -7.88
CA GLY A 266 -1.51 -6.03 -8.20
C GLY A 266 -2.18 -7.24 -8.85
N ARG A 267 -1.71 -8.46 -8.55
CA ARG A 267 -2.27 -9.71 -9.06
C ARG A 267 -3.55 -10.06 -8.32
N LEU A 268 -4.71 -9.63 -8.85
CA LEU A 268 -6.01 -9.75 -8.17
C LEU A 268 -6.54 -11.19 -8.11
N ASN A 269 -5.95 -12.09 -8.88
CA ASN A 269 -6.21 -13.53 -8.80
C ASN A 269 -5.52 -14.20 -7.59
N VAL A 270 -4.50 -13.59 -6.99
CA VAL A 270 -3.69 -14.20 -5.93
C VAL A 270 -4.25 -13.86 -4.56
N PHE A 271 -4.68 -14.88 -3.83
CA PHE A 271 -5.13 -14.78 -2.45
C PHE A 271 -4.04 -15.33 -1.52
N PRO A 272 -3.52 -14.56 -0.55
CA PRO A 272 -2.56 -15.05 0.43
C PRO A 272 -3.18 -16.11 1.34
N GLY A 273 -3.19 -17.36 0.89
CA GLY A 273 -3.96 -18.46 1.48
C GLY A 273 -3.51 -18.88 2.88
N ASP A 274 -2.31 -18.53 3.29
CA ASP A 274 -1.77 -18.77 4.64
C ASP A 274 -2.07 -17.64 5.62
N ASP A 275 -2.78 -16.59 5.21
CA ASP A 275 -3.22 -15.52 6.10
C ASP A 275 -4.33 -16.01 7.05
N VAL A 276 -3.97 -16.13 8.33
CA VAL A 276 -4.88 -16.64 9.36
C VAL A 276 -6.10 -15.71 9.53
N GLY A 277 -5.87 -14.39 9.49
CA GLY A 277 -6.95 -13.39 9.60
C GLY A 277 -7.94 -13.52 8.45
N ALA A 278 -7.43 -13.56 7.22
CA ALA A 278 -8.24 -13.72 6.02
C ALA A 278 -9.00 -15.08 6.02
N ARG A 279 -8.35 -16.17 6.42
CA ARG A 279 -9.00 -17.48 6.56
C ARG A 279 -10.15 -17.47 7.57
N ASN A 280 -9.94 -16.84 8.72
CA ASN A 280 -10.99 -16.73 9.74
C ASN A 280 -12.18 -15.89 9.25
N LYS A 281 -11.90 -14.76 8.61
CA LYS A 281 -12.93 -13.93 7.98
C LYS A 281 -13.71 -14.69 6.90
N LEU A 282 -12.99 -15.36 6.01
CA LEU A 282 -13.60 -16.18 4.95
C LEU A 282 -14.51 -17.27 5.55
N LYS A 283 -14.06 -17.97 6.60
CA LYS A 283 -14.86 -18.94 7.34
C LYS A 283 -16.15 -18.32 7.87
N ASN A 284 -16.06 -17.14 8.51
CA ASN A 284 -17.21 -16.47 9.12
C ASN A 284 -18.25 -16.03 8.08
N ILE A 285 -17.82 -15.36 7.00
CA ILE A 285 -18.72 -14.92 5.92
C ILE A 285 -19.45 -16.09 5.27
N LEU A 286 -18.77 -17.23 5.13
CA LEU A 286 -19.35 -18.44 4.56
C LEU A 286 -20.10 -19.31 5.57
N ASN A 287 -20.15 -18.92 6.85
CA ASN A 287 -20.79 -19.67 7.94
C ASN A 287 -20.26 -21.11 8.06
N LEU A 288 -18.95 -21.32 7.89
CA LEU A 288 -18.35 -22.64 7.95
C LEU A 288 -18.10 -23.05 9.41
N ARG A 289 -18.41 -24.30 9.74
CA ARG A 289 -18.23 -24.84 11.11
C ARG A 289 -16.76 -25.14 11.44
N LYS A 290 -15.99 -25.62 10.45
CA LYS A 290 -14.59 -26.03 10.65
C LYS A 290 -13.61 -24.93 10.20
N PRO A 291 -12.44 -24.81 10.83
CA PRO A 291 -11.36 -23.97 10.35
C PRO A 291 -10.95 -24.33 8.92
N LEU A 292 -10.54 -23.33 8.16
CA LEU A 292 -10.05 -23.54 6.79
C LEU A 292 -8.51 -23.78 6.84
N ASN A 293 -8.08 -24.83 6.16
CA ASN A 293 -6.70 -25.01 5.75
C ASN A 293 -6.51 -24.47 4.31
N ASN A 294 -5.29 -24.53 3.81
CA ASN A 294 -4.96 -24.04 2.47
C ASN A 294 -5.78 -24.69 1.34
N GLU A 295 -5.97 -26.01 1.41
CA GLU A 295 -6.77 -26.73 0.41
C GLU A 295 -8.24 -26.29 0.44
N GLY A 296 -8.78 -26.07 1.65
CA GLY A 296 -10.13 -25.54 1.84
C GLY A 296 -10.30 -24.15 1.25
N VAL A 297 -9.31 -23.27 1.48
CA VAL A 297 -9.27 -21.94 0.87
C VAL A 297 -9.23 -22.04 -0.65
N ASN A 298 -8.30 -22.80 -1.22
CA ASN A 298 -8.15 -22.96 -2.67
C ASN A 298 -9.43 -23.54 -3.31
N ARG A 299 -10.10 -24.49 -2.64
CA ARG A 299 -11.37 -25.05 -3.13
C ARG A 299 -12.49 -24.00 -3.20
N ILE A 300 -12.55 -23.12 -2.20
CA ILE A 300 -13.51 -22.03 -2.16
C ILE A 300 -13.20 -21.02 -3.25
N LEU A 301 -11.94 -20.62 -3.38
CA LEU A 301 -11.51 -19.56 -4.29
C LEU A 301 -11.65 -19.92 -5.76
N ARG A 302 -11.59 -21.21 -6.14
CA ARG A 302 -11.84 -21.65 -7.54
C ARG A 302 -13.14 -21.10 -8.11
N ARG A 303 -14.19 -20.99 -7.29
CA ARG A 303 -15.48 -20.43 -7.74
C ARG A 303 -15.46 -18.91 -7.90
N TRP A 304 -14.45 -18.23 -7.35
CA TRP A 304 -14.27 -16.77 -7.37
C TRP A 304 -13.09 -16.32 -8.24
N GLU A 305 -12.52 -17.23 -9.00
CA GLU A 305 -11.49 -16.87 -9.99
C GLU A 305 -12.06 -15.94 -11.07
N PRO A 306 -11.31 -14.89 -11.49
CA PRO A 306 -9.96 -14.57 -11.11
C PRO A 306 -9.85 -13.52 -9.98
N TYR A 307 -10.81 -13.40 -9.08
CA TYR A 307 -10.93 -12.30 -8.13
C TYR A 307 -10.52 -12.63 -6.68
N GLY A 308 -9.86 -13.76 -6.44
CA GLY A 308 -9.49 -14.21 -5.10
C GLY A 308 -8.74 -13.16 -4.29
N GLY A 309 -7.74 -12.48 -4.88
CA GLY A 309 -6.99 -11.41 -4.24
C GLY A 309 -7.82 -10.16 -3.97
N PHE A 310 -8.79 -9.86 -4.83
CA PHE A 310 -9.70 -8.75 -4.56
C PHE A 310 -10.68 -9.07 -3.42
N VAL A 311 -11.10 -10.31 -3.30
CA VAL A 311 -11.87 -10.79 -2.14
C VAL A 311 -11.04 -10.65 -0.86
N TYR A 312 -9.75 -10.98 -0.87
CA TYR A 312 -8.85 -10.77 0.28
C TYR A 312 -8.89 -9.32 0.78
N ILE A 313 -8.88 -8.33 -0.12
CA ILE A 313 -8.94 -6.92 0.25
C ILE A 313 -10.31 -6.57 0.88
N HIS A 314 -11.40 -7.14 0.38
CA HIS A 314 -12.74 -6.99 0.99
C HIS A 314 -12.79 -7.60 2.41
N LEU A 315 -12.14 -8.74 2.65
CA LEU A 315 -12.03 -9.35 3.98
C LEU A 315 -11.24 -8.46 4.95
N LEU A 316 -10.20 -7.78 4.46
CA LEU A 316 -9.46 -6.78 5.25
C LEU A 316 -10.39 -5.62 5.68
N LEU A 317 -11.16 -5.06 4.74
CA LEU A 317 -12.11 -3.97 5.04
C LEU A 317 -13.23 -4.42 5.98
N ASP A 318 -13.72 -5.65 5.82
CA ASP A 318 -14.68 -6.24 6.74
C ASP A 318 -14.13 -6.29 8.18
N GLY A 319 -12.87 -6.69 8.34
CA GLY A 319 -12.17 -6.63 9.63
C GLY A 319 -12.07 -5.23 10.20
N LEU A 320 -11.70 -4.25 9.38
CA LEU A 320 -11.62 -2.84 9.79
C LEU A 320 -12.99 -2.27 10.18
N SER A 321 -14.04 -2.66 9.48
CA SER A 321 -15.42 -2.26 9.79
C SER A 321 -15.90 -2.83 11.12
N GLU A 322 -15.61 -4.11 11.41
CA GLU A 322 -15.95 -4.72 12.72
C GLU A 322 -15.20 -4.07 13.88
N GLU A 323 -13.99 -3.55 13.63
CA GLU A 323 -13.19 -2.82 14.62
C GLU A 323 -13.61 -1.33 14.74
N GLY A 324 -14.62 -0.87 13.97
CA GLY A 324 -15.16 0.49 14.05
C GLY A 324 -14.35 1.58 13.34
N TYR A 325 -13.49 1.20 12.38
CA TYR A 325 -12.67 2.17 11.64
C TYR A 325 -13.36 2.67 10.35
N LEU A 326 -14.41 1.98 9.86
CA LEU A 326 -15.15 2.31 8.63
C LEU A 326 -16.61 2.62 8.90
#